data_0a66c8cefae29e8d6f4f47b50b4e2857
#
_entry.id   0a66c8cefae29e8d6f4f47b50b4e2857
#
_cell.length_a   1.000
_cell.length_b   1.000
_cell.length_c   1.000
_cell.angle_alpha   90.00
_cell.angle_beta   90.00
_cell.angle_gamma   90.00
#
_symmetry.space_group_name_H-M   'P 1'
#
loop_
_entity.id
_entity.type
_entity.pdbx_description
1 polymer ?
#
loop_
_entity_poly.entity_id
_entity_poly.type
_entity_poly.pdbx_seq_one_letter_code
_entity_poly.pdbx_strand_id
1 'polypeptide(L)'
;QYYAHPRNAFWTLMGDLFGAGRDLPYPERLQTLSAHGVMLWDVLRAAHRPGSLDSAIHPRRLQPNAIPALLGRHPELRRIVFNGAAAETLFRRHVARRCGRRLEGVDLVRLPSTSPANASRSLSDKRAAWSAILV
;
A
#
# COMPACT_ATOMS: atom_id res chain seq x y z
N GLN A 1 9.68 7.42 -4.42
CA GLN A 1 8.26 7.70 -4.75
C GLN A 1 7.51 6.40 -4.96
N TYR A 2 6.43 6.22 -4.20
CA TYR A 2 5.59 5.03 -4.33
C TYR A 2 4.86 5.04 -5.68
N TYR A 3 4.81 3.87 -6.33
CA TYR A 3 4.03 3.66 -7.54
C TYR A 3 4.38 4.64 -8.67
N ALA A 4 5.68 4.88 -8.85
CA ALA A 4 6.17 5.87 -9.82
C ALA A 4 5.98 5.45 -11.29
N HIS A 5 5.86 4.14 -11.57
CA HIS A 5 5.72 3.66 -12.95
C HIS A 5 4.45 4.24 -13.59
N PRO A 6 4.57 4.82 -14.82
CA PRO A 6 3.43 5.51 -15.44
C PRO A 6 2.19 4.63 -15.65
N ARG A 7 2.38 3.32 -15.84
CA ARG A 7 1.26 2.39 -16.06
C ARG A 7 0.70 1.82 -14.78
N ASN A 8 1.28 2.14 -13.60
CA ASN A 8 0.68 1.72 -12.34
C ASN A 8 -0.57 2.56 -12.09
N ALA A 9 -1.68 1.90 -11.84
CA ALA A 9 -2.98 2.56 -11.71
C ALA A 9 -3.18 3.25 -10.36
N PHE A 10 -2.26 3.11 -9.41
CA PHE A 10 -2.48 3.59 -8.04
C PHE A 10 -2.86 5.08 -7.99
N TRP A 11 -2.03 5.93 -8.61
CA TRP A 11 -2.29 7.38 -8.55
C TRP A 11 -3.51 7.79 -9.37
N THR A 12 -3.83 7.07 -10.44
CA THR A 12 -5.08 7.29 -11.16
C THR A 12 -6.27 7.01 -10.25
N LEU A 13 -6.23 5.91 -9.50
CA LEU A 13 -7.30 5.58 -8.56
C LEU A 13 -7.37 6.57 -7.40
N MET A 14 -6.22 6.99 -6.87
CA MET A 14 -6.21 7.98 -5.79
C MET A 14 -6.71 9.33 -6.28
N GLY A 15 -6.46 9.67 -7.54
CA GLY A 15 -7.05 10.87 -8.15
C GLY A 15 -8.56 10.80 -8.21
N ASP A 16 -9.09 9.66 -8.64
CA ASP A 16 -10.55 9.46 -8.76
C ASP A 16 -11.24 9.45 -7.39
N LEU A 17 -10.58 8.85 -6.38
CA LEU A 17 -11.20 8.66 -5.07
C LEU A 17 -10.99 9.84 -4.12
N PHE A 18 -9.85 10.51 -4.19
CA PHE A 18 -9.46 11.54 -3.20
C PHE A 18 -8.96 12.83 -3.82
N GLY A 19 -8.86 12.91 -5.13
CA GLY A 19 -8.24 14.07 -5.78
C GLY A 19 -6.72 14.09 -5.72
N ALA A 20 -6.08 12.99 -5.37
CA ALA A 20 -4.63 12.86 -5.24
C ALA A 20 -4.02 12.23 -6.50
N GLY A 21 -4.28 12.82 -7.66
CA GLY A 21 -3.86 12.28 -8.94
C GLY A 21 -2.51 12.77 -9.41
N ARG A 22 -2.08 12.27 -10.57
CA ARG A 22 -0.77 12.61 -11.16
C ARG A 22 -0.63 14.06 -11.59
N ASP A 23 -1.72 14.79 -11.69
CA ASP A 23 -1.73 16.23 -11.96
C ASP A 23 -1.12 17.04 -10.81
N LEU A 24 -1.04 16.47 -9.62
CA LEU A 24 -0.41 17.10 -8.47
C LEU A 24 1.06 16.67 -8.33
N PRO A 25 1.94 17.55 -7.84
CA PRO A 25 3.28 17.13 -7.41
C PRO A 25 3.20 16.06 -6.33
N TYR A 26 4.18 15.17 -6.30
CA TYR A 26 4.16 14.03 -5.37
C TYR A 26 3.96 14.43 -3.90
N PRO A 27 4.65 15.44 -3.35
CA PRO A 27 4.39 15.84 -1.97
C PRO A 27 2.95 16.25 -1.72
N GLU A 28 2.30 16.91 -2.69
CA GLU A 28 0.91 17.33 -2.55
C GLU A 28 -0.05 16.14 -2.60
N ARG A 29 0.28 15.10 -3.39
CA ARG A 29 -0.50 13.86 -3.40
C ARG A 29 -0.51 13.22 -2.01
N LEU A 30 0.65 13.14 -1.37
CA LEU A 30 0.77 12.58 -0.03
C LEU A 30 0.00 13.41 1.00
N GLN A 31 0.06 14.74 0.90
CA GLN A 31 -0.69 15.61 1.77
C GLN A 31 -2.21 15.43 1.60
N THR A 32 -2.65 15.29 0.36
CA THR A 32 -4.07 15.06 0.06
C THR A 32 -4.55 13.74 0.66
N LEU A 33 -3.77 12.67 0.49
CA LEU A 33 -4.11 11.38 1.10
C LEU A 33 -4.15 11.48 2.62
N SER A 34 -3.15 12.14 3.21
CA SER A 34 -3.08 12.31 4.66
C SER A 34 -4.28 13.09 5.19
N ALA A 35 -4.73 14.12 4.47
CA ALA A 35 -5.92 14.89 4.83
C ALA A 35 -7.18 14.01 4.84
N HIS A 36 -7.20 12.94 4.07
CA HIS A 36 -8.30 11.96 4.05
C HIS A 36 -8.04 10.77 4.97
N GLY A 37 -6.98 10.82 5.79
CA GLY A 37 -6.68 9.76 6.74
C GLY A 37 -6.00 8.54 6.13
N VAL A 38 -5.35 8.71 4.98
CA VAL A 38 -4.68 7.61 4.27
C VAL A 38 -3.17 7.78 4.35
N MET A 39 -2.47 6.73 4.76
CA MET A 39 -1.01 6.68 4.79
C MET A 39 -0.51 5.56 3.88
N LEU A 40 0.61 5.78 3.24
CA LEU A 40 1.27 4.77 2.42
C LEU A 40 2.49 4.24 3.15
N TRP A 41 2.69 2.92 3.08
CA TRP A 41 3.80 2.28 3.75
C TRP A 41 4.16 0.97 3.05
N ASP A 42 5.45 0.73 2.87
CA ASP A 42 5.91 -0.56 2.35
C ASP A 42 5.87 -1.62 3.44
N VAL A 43 5.52 -2.84 3.07
CA VAL A 43 5.52 -3.98 3.99
C VAL A 43 6.94 -4.27 4.47
N LEU A 44 7.88 -4.33 3.54
CA LEU A 44 9.28 -4.61 3.83
C LEU A 44 10.16 -3.50 3.29
N ARG A 45 11.24 -3.22 4.02
CA ARG A 45 12.28 -2.33 3.54
C ARG A 45 13.40 -3.16 2.98
N ALA A 46 13.70 -2.99 1.69
CA ALA A 46 14.84 -3.64 1.06
C ALA A 46 16.12 -2.91 1.43
N ALA A 47 17.17 -3.66 1.75
CA ALA A 47 18.47 -3.07 2.05
C ALA A 47 19.05 -2.40 0.79
N HIS A 48 18.85 -3.01 -0.35
CA HIS A 48 19.22 -2.47 -1.65
C HIS A 48 18.40 -3.14 -2.73
N ARG A 49 17.88 -2.33 -3.66
CA ARG A 49 17.06 -2.86 -4.73
C ARG A 49 17.33 -2.07 -6.02
N PRO A 50 18.17 -2.64 -6.92
CA PRO A 50 18.55 -1.94 -8.15
C PRO A 50 17.42 -1.83 -9.18
N GLY A 51 16.32 -2.54 -8.98
CA GLY A 51 15.17 -2.48 -9.87
C GLY A 51 13.89 -2.35 -9.09
N SER A 52 12.77 -2.22 -9.80
CA SER A 52 11.44 -2.13 -9.19
C SER A 52 10.69 -3.45 -9.20
N LEU A 53 11.30 -4.52 -9.70
CA LEU A 53 10.65 -5.82 -9.79
C LEU A 53 10.77 -6.56 -8.47
N ASP A 54 9.67 -7.19 -8.04
CA ASP A 54 9.66 -7.99 -6.82
C ASP A 54 10.68 -9.10 -6.86
N SER A 55 10.94 -9.68 -8.05
CA SER A 55 11.94 -10.71 -8.23
C SER A 55 13.36 -10.23 -7.94
N ALA A 56 13.60 -8.93 -7.97
CA ALA A 56 14.91 -8.36 -7.64
C ALA A 56 15.14 -8.27 -6.14
N ILE A 57 14.12 -8.50 -5.32
CA ILE A 57 14.22 -8.44 -3.88
C ILE A 57 14.77 -9.77 -3.36
N HIS A 58 15.95 -9.72 -2.75
CA HIS A 58 16.57 -10.92 -2.21
C HIS A 58 16.03 -11.17 -0.79
N PRO A 59 15.45 -12.36 -0.49
CA PRO A 59 14.83 -12.61 0.82
C PRO A 59 15.73 -12.34 2.03
N ARG A 60 17.02 -12.64 1.92
CA ARG A 60 17.96 -12.42 3.02
C ARG A 60 18.26 -10.96 3.31
N ARG A 61 17.92 -10.07 2.37
CA ARG A 61 18.13 -8.63 2.51
C ARG A 61 16.86 -7.88 2.87
N LEU A 62 15.74 -8.59 2.99
CA LEU A 62 14.48 -7.97 3.38
C LEU A 62 14.46 -7.73 4.87
N GLN A 63 13.97 -6.58 5.25
CA GLN A 63 13.72 -6.21 6.63
C GLN A 63 12.27 -5.80 6.79
N PRO A 64 11.56 -6.28 7.82
CA PRO A 64 10.22 -5.76 8.10
C PRO A 64 10.29 -4.26 8.29
N ASN A 65 9.41 -3.54 7.62
CA ASN A 65 9.33 -2.10 7.83
C ASN A 65 8.75 -1.82 9.22
N ALA A 66 8.91 -0.60 9.72
CA ALA A 66 8.55 -0.21 11.09
C ALA A 66 7.03 -0.10 11.28
N ILE A 67 6.25 -1.04 10.74
CA ILE A 67 4.79 -1.07 10.86
C ILE A 67 4.33 -1.27 12.31
N PRO A 68 4.95 -2.15 13.12
CA PRO A 68 4.55 -2.26 14.52
C PRO A 68 4.69 -0.95 15.28
N ALA A 69 5.77 -0.19 15.04
CA ALA A 69 5.97 1.10 15.66
C ALA A 69 4.96 2.14 15.14
N LEU A 70 4.63 2.07 13.85
CA LEU A 70 3.62 2.94 13.24
C LEU A 70 2.25 2.72 13.89
N LEU A 71 1.85 1.48 14.07
CA LEU A 71 0.58 1.15 14.73
C LEU A 71 0.58 1.65 16.18
N GLY A 72 1.70 1.57 16.87
CA GLY A 72 1.81 2.09 18.23
C GLY A 72 1.64 3.59 18.31
N ARG A 73 2.08 4.34 17.28
CA ARG A 73 1.93 5.79 17.22
C ARG A 73 0.56 6.24 16.70
N HIS A 74 -0.20 5.33 16.08
CA HIS A 74 -1.49 5.64 15.46
C HIS A 74 -2.56 4.66 15.95
N PRO A 75 -2.95 4.73 17.23
CA PRO A 75 -3.97 3.83 17.78
C PRO A 75 -5.35 4.03 17.15
N GLU A 76 -5.57 5.15 16.47
CA GLU A 76 -6.80 5.46 15.74
C GLU A 76 -6.93 4.72 14.43
N LEU A 77 -5.88 4.04 13.97
CA LEU A 77 -5.88 3.34 12.69
C LEU A 77 -6.85 2.16 12.74
N ARG A 78 -7.78 2.10 11.78
CA ARG A 78 -8.86 1.12 11.74
C ARG A 78 -8.69 0.06 10.67
N ARG A 79 -7.88 0.32 9.65
CA ARG A 79 -7.80 -0.56 8.50
C ARG A 79 -6.41 -0.53 7.87
N ILE A 80 -5.96 -1.72 7.48
CA ILE A 80 -4.76 -1.88 6.66
C ILE A 80 -5.21 -2.49 5.34
N VAL A 81 -4.89 -1.82 4.25
CA VAL A 81 -5.25 -2.27 2.91
C VAL A 81 -3.99 -2.74 2.19
N PHE A 82 -4.04 -3.95 1.65
CA PHE A 82 -2.94 -4.51 0.90
C PHE A 82 -3.16 -4.28 -0.60
N ASN A 83 -2.19 -3.67 -1.24
CA ASN A 83 -2.20 -3.48 -2.69
C ASN A 83 -1.72 -4.77 -3.35
N GLY A 84 -2.63 -5.73 -3.46
CA GLY A 84 -2.37 -7.02 -4.09
C GLY A 84 -2.02 -8.13 -3.10
N ALA A 85 -2.02 -9.35 -3.63
CA ALA A 85 -1.79 -10.56 -2.83
C ALA A 85 -0.38 -10.64 -2.26
N ALA A 86 0.63 -10.18 -3.03
CA ALA A 86 2.01 -10.23 -2.56
C ALA A 86 2.22 -9.40 -1.31
N ALA A 87 1.65 -8.21 -1.27
CA ALA A 87 1.75 -7.34 -0.09
C ALA A 87 1.12 -8.00 1.13
N GLU A 88 -0.04 -8.62 0.96
CA GLU A 88 -0.70 -9.33 2.05
C GLU A 88 0.15 -10.51 2.55
N THR A 89 0.66 -11.31 1.63
CA THR A 89 1.48 -12.48 1.98
C THR A 89 2.72 -12.07 2.77
N LEU A 90 3.42 -11.04 2.29
CA LEU A 90 4.61 -10.53 2.96
C LEU A 90 4.28 -9.99 4.35
N PHE A 91 3.19 -9.27 4.48
CA PHE A 91 2.76 -8.73 5.77
C PHE A 91 2.48 -9.87 6.76
N ARG A 92 1.68 -10.86 6.36
CA ARG A 92 1.32 -11.96 7.24
C ARG A 92 2.52 -12.81 7.64
N ARG A 93 3.47 -12.97 6.72
CA ARG A 93 4.68 -13.78 6.97
C ARG A 93 5.69 -13.08 7.86
N HIS A 94 5.93 -11.77 7.65
CA HIS A 94 7.06 -11.07 8.23
C HIS A 94 6.70 -10.00 9.24
N VAL A 95 5.48 -9.50 9.25
CA VAL A 95 5.11 -8.32 10.03
C VAL A 95 4.03 -8.60 11.07
N ALA A 96 2.99 -9.36 10.71
CA ALA A 96 1.80 -9.50 11.54
C ALA A 96 2.10 -9.98 12.96
N ARG A 97 2.99 -10.95 13.10
CA ARG A 97 3.34 -11.49 14.42
C ARG A 97 3.97 -10.43 15.31
N ARG A 98 4.77 -9.53 14.73
CA ARG A 98 5.43 -8.46 15.47
C ARG A 98 4.46 -7.37 15.92
N CYS A 99 3.34 -7.24 15.24
CA CYS A 99 2.31 -6.26 15.62
C CYS A 99 1.52 -6.72 16.84
N GLY A 100 1.34 -8.03 17.00
CA GLY A 100 0.66 -8.60 18.17
C GLY A 100 -0.72 -8.01 18.38
N ARG A 101 -0.98 -7.56 19.59
CA ARG A 101 -2.28 -6.99 19.97
C ARG A 101 -2.62 -5.68 19.27
N ARG A 102 -1.63 -5.01 18.66
CA ARG A 102 -1.87 -3.75 17.94
C ARG A 102 -2.75 -3.94 16.72
N LEU A 103 -2.91 -5.18 16.25
CA LEU A 103 -3.83 -5.49 15.15
C LEU A 103 -5.27 -5.75 15.61
N GLU A 104 -5.52 -5.83 16.91
CA GLU A 104 -6.90 -6.01 17.41
C GLU A 104 -7.75 -4.82 17.00
N GLY A 105 -8.91 -5.11 16.40
CA GLY A 105 -9.80 -4.07 15.90
C GLY A 105 -9.38 -3.42 14.60
N VAL A 106 -8.28 -3.89 13.99
CA VAL A 106 -7.83 -3.40 12.69
C VAL A 106 -8.27 -4.37 11.60
N ASP A 107 -9.04 -3.88 10.63
CA ASP A 107 -9.44 -4.68 9.48
C ASP A 107 -8.27 -4.85 8.51
N LEU A 108 -8.04 -6.07 8.07
CA LEU A 108 -7.02 -6.38 7.06
C LEU A 108 -7.73 -6.71 5.76
N VAL A 109 -7.53 -5.89 4.75
CA VAL A 109 -8.27 -5.98 3.49
C VAL A 109 -7.30 -6.06 2.31
N ARG A 110 -7.46 -7.10 1.49
CA ARG A 110 -6.71 -7.20 0.24
C ARG A 110 -7.53 -6.62 -0.91
N LEU A 111 -6.92 -5.73 -1.68
CA LEU A 111 -7.52 -5.19 -2.90
C LEU A 111 -6.69 -5.63 -4.12
N PRO A 112 -7.27 -5.58 -5.32
CA PRO A 112 -6.53 -5.95 -6.53
C PRO A 112 -5.30 -5.08 -6.71
N SER A 113 -4.17 -5.68 -7.10
CA SER A 113 -2.94 -4.96 -7.33
C SER A 113 -3.13 -3.88 -8.41
N THR A 114 -2.59 -2.69 -8.15
CA THR A 114 -2.59 -1.59 -9.12
C THR A 114 -1.47 -1.74 -10.16
N SER A 115 -0.62 -2.75 -10.01
CA SER A 115 0.47 -3.01 -10.94
C SER A 115 -0.05 -3.30 -12.35
N PRO A 116 0.63 -2.82 -13.42
CA PRO A 116 0.26 -3.19 -14.79
C PRO A 116 0.40 -4.69 -15.05
N ALA A 117 1.16 -5.42 -14.23
CA ALA A 117 1.25 -6.87 -14.33
C ALA A 117 -0.07 -7.56 -13.98
N ASN A 118 -0.98 -6.90 -13.26
CA ASN A 118 -2.31 -7.42 -12.95
C ASN A 118 -3.29 -7.03 -14.06
N ALA A 119 -3.05 -7.54 -15.27
CA ALA A 119 -3.84 -7.21 -16.45
C ALA A 119 -5.18 -7.95 -16.51
N SER A 120 -5.42 -8.91 -15.62
CA SER A 120 -6.67 -9.67 -15.58
C SER A 120 -7.87 -8.82 -15.15
N ARG A 121 -7.63 -7.66 -14.56
CA ARG A 121 -8.67 -6.74 -14.13
C ARG A 121 -8.55 -5.41 -14.86
N SER A 122 -9.67 -4.89 -15.35
CA SER A 122 -9.74 -3.57 -15.98
C SER A 122 -9.56 -2.47 -14.93
N LEU A 123 -9.26 -1.27 -15.41
CA LEU A 123 -9.21 -0.09 -14.52
C LEU A 123 -10.56 0.13 -13.83
N SER A 124 -11.66 -0.09 -14.55
CA SER A 124 -13.01 0.04 -13.99
C SER A 124 -13.24 -0.95 -12.85
N ASP A 125 -12.81 -2.20 -13.01
CA ASP A 125 -12.92 -3.21 -11.96
C ASP A 125 -12.08 -2.84 -10.75
N LYS A 126 -10.86 -2.36 -10.97
CA LYS A 126 -9.97 -1.92 -9.90
C LYS A 126 -10.57 -0.74 -9.15
N ARG A 127 -11.16 0.22 -9.87
CA ARG A 127 -11.81 1.38 -9.25
C ARG A 127 -12.96 0.95 -8.36
N ALA A 128 -13.80 0.03 -8.83
CA ALA A 128 -14.92 -0.47 -8.05
C ALA A 128 -14.44 -1.12 -6.75
N ALA A 129 -13.41 -1.97 -6.83
CA ALA A 129 -12.86 -2.63 -5.66
C ALA A 129 -12.19 -1.65 -4.69
N TRP A 130 -11.38 -0.72 -5.21
CA TRP A 130 -10.64 0.25 -4.38
C TRP A 130 -11.56 1.29 -3.74
N SER A 131 -12.77 1.48 -4.24
CA SER A 131 -13.73 2.38 -3.59
C SER A 131 -14.05 1.97 -2.15
N ALA A 132 -13.74 0.73 -1.77
CA ALA A 132 -13.92 0.27 -0.40
C ALA A 132 -13.09 1.08 0.61
N ILE A 133 -12.03 1.76 0.20
CA ILE A 133 -11.21 2.56 1.11
C ILE A 133 -11.85 3.91 1.47
N LEU A 134 -12.95 4.27 0.83
CA LEU A 134 -13.67 5.51 1.14
C LEU A 134 -14.46 5.45 2.46
N VAL A 135 -14.64 4.27 2.98
CA VAL A 135 -15.46 4.05 4.18
C VAL A 135 -14.60 4.04 5.44
#